data_4ac6f24dc9cfb6fce61f3d86f998e735
#
_entry.id   4ac6f24dc9cfb6fce61f3d86f998e735
#
_cell.length_a   1.000
_cell.length_b   1.000
_cell.length_c   1.000
_cell.angle_alpha   90.00
_cell.angle_beta   90.00
_cell.angle_gamma   90.00
#
_symmetry.space_group_name_H-M   'P 1'
#
loop_
_entity.id
_entity.type
_entity.pdbx_description
1 polymer ?
#
loop_
_entity_poly.entity_id
_entity_poly.type
_entity_poly.pdbx_seq_one_letter_code
_entity_poly.pdbx_strand_id
1 'polypeptide(L)'
;MPERLDQHALVEAITTFLAGRDAQTIDEIRTALARDIAAAGQGAFTALVERLATDGGDWSYYPPDPLARHIHHVLADRILQPGSTSLGVEHVTAAAHRPVVIFSNHLSYSDANCLEVLLYRVGSDLAGRLTAIAGPKVYSSLKRRFSSLCFGTIKTPQSSSLSSEDAVMSPREVARAARQSIEVAHQRLQAGDALLVFAEGTRSRSFGLQPMLAGATRYLDMPDALILPVGITGTEALFPVGGETLHSVETIARFGRPVEARVLRERAGDDRRLIMDTIGVAIAAVLPPDFKGAYGNGQVNLDDARRLHHLLFED
;
A
#
# COMPACT_ATOMS: atom_id res chain seq x y z
N MET A 1 26.06 21.29 -3.58
CA MET A 1 26.03 19.81 -3.50
C MET A 1 25.10 19.47 -2.36
N PRO A 2 24.10 18.59 -2.50
CA PRO A 2 23.35 18.15 -1.34
C PRO A 2 24.35 17.50 -0.37
N GLU A 3 24.25 17.86 0.92
CA GLU A 3 25.02 17.27 1.99
C GLU A 3 24.97 15.75 1.84
N ARG A 4 26.14 15.10 1.84
CA ARG A 4 26.22 13.65 1.63
C ARG A 4 25.53 12.98 2.82
N LEU A 5 24.38 12.33 2.57
CA LEU A 5 23.61 11.65 3.60
C LEU A 5 24.52 10.57 4.24
N ASP A 6 24.99 10.82 5.45
CA ASP A 6 25.72 9.83 6.25
C ASP A 6 24.78 9.01 7.14
N GLN A 7 25.32 8.04 7.87
CA GLN A 7 24.53 7.15 8.73
C GLN A 7 23.79 7.94 9.82
N HIS A 8 24.46 8.92 10.43
CA HIS A 8 23.86 9.75 11.47
C HIS A 8 22.69 10.59 10.90
N ALA A 9 22.90 11.23 9.77
CA ALA A 9 21.88 12.03 9.12
C ALA A 9 20.66 11.20 8.69
N LEU A 10 20.85 9.95 8.23
CA LEU A 10 19.75 9.04 7.93
C LEU A 10 18.97 8.66 9.19
N VAL A 11 19.64 8.30 10.28
CA VAL A 11 19.00 7.97 11.56
C VAL A 11 18.22 9.17 12.08
N GLU A 12 18.78 10.37 12.06
CA GLU A 12 18.08 11.59 12.47
C GLU A 12 16.86 11.88 11.58
N ALA A 13 16.99 11.75 10.26
CA ALA A 13 15.87 11.95 9.34
C ALA A 13 14.72 10.97 9.61
N ILE A 14 15.03 9.71 9.93
CA ILE A 14 14.02 8.70 10.30
C ILE A 14 13.41 9.01 11.66
N THR A 15 14.22 9.36 12.66
CA THR A 15 13.73 9.62 14.02
C THR A 15 12.93 10.92 14.14
N THR A 16 13.06 11.87 13.20
CA THR A 16 12.18 13.05 13.16
C THR A 16 10.71 12.72 12.94
N PHE A 17 10.38 11.56 12.38
CA PHE A 17 8.98 11.07 12.32
C PHE A 17 8.39 10.77 13.69
N LEU A 18 9.24 10.50 14.66
CA LEU A 18 8.87 10.10 16.01
C LEU A 18 8.73 11.29 16.95
N ALA A 19 8.79 12.52 16.42
CA ALA A 19 8.55 13.73 17.19
C ALA A 19 7.19 13.63 17.89
N GLY A 20 7.19 13.85 19.23
CA GLY A 20 6.02 13.61 20.07
C GLY A 20 6.08 12.31 20.90
N ARG A 21 7.09 11.47 20.68
CA ARG A 21 7.45 10.37 21.58
C ARG A 21 8.31 10.90 22.74
N ASP A 22 8.34 10.13 23.83
CA ASP A 22 9.28 10.44 24.93
C ASP A 22 10.73 10.27 24.44
N ALA A 23 11.63 11.05 25.06
CA ALA A 23 13.04 11.09 24.66
C ALA A 23 13.74 9.73 24.80
N GLN A 24 13.36 8.92 25.80
CA GLN A 24 13.94 7.60 26.01
C GLN A 24 13.60 6.66 24.85
N THR A 25 12.34 6.60 24.43
CA THR A 25 11.91 5.80 23.28
C THR A 25 12.64 6.21 22.00
N ILE A 26 12.83 7.52 21.77
CA ILE A 26 13.55 8.04 20.60
C ILE A 26 15.02 7.58 20.65
N ASP A 27 15.70 7.66 21.79
CA ASP A 27 17.09 7.25 21.95
C ASP A 27 17.27 5.75 21.79
N GLU A 28 16.36 4.94 22.30
CA GLU A 28 16.34 3.48 22.09
C GLU A 28 16.22 3.13 20.61
N ILE A 29 15.31 3.80 19.88
CA ILE A 29 15.15 3.61 18.45
C ILE A 29 16.40 4.05 17.70
N ARG A 30 16.93 5.24 17.99
CA ARG A 30 18.16 5.77 17.39
C ARG A 30 19.31 4.80 17.55
N THR A 31 19.51 4.30 18.77
CA THR A 31 20.57 3.32 19.09
C THR A 31 20.40 2.01 18.32
N ALA A 32 19.16 1.49 18.25
CA ALA A 32 18.87 0.28 17.50
C ALA A 32 19.14 0.45 16.01
N LEU A 33 18.67 1.55 15.41
CA LEU A 33 18.89 1.87 14.00
C LEU A 33 20.37 2.03 13.66
N ALA A 34 21.13 2.77 14.48
CA ALA A 34 22.56 2.97 14.27
C ALA A 34 23.32 1.64 14.31
N ARG A 35 23.00 0.77 15.27
CA ARG A 35 23.56 -0.57 15.38
C ARG A 35 23.23 -1.42 14.14
N ASP A 36 22.00 -1.43 13.70
CA ASP A 36 21.54 -2.31 12.63
C ASP A 36 22.06 -1.83 11.26
N ILE A 37 22.16 -0.51 11.04
CA ILE A 37 22.80 0.07 9.86
C ILE A 37 24.30 -0.30 9.84
N ALA A 38 24.98 -0.20 10.97
CA ALA A 38 26.40 -0.58 11.07
C ALA A 38 26.60 -2.09 10.81
N ALA A 39 25.72 -2.94 11.33
CA ALA A 39 25.75 -4.38 11.12
C ALA A 39 25.50 -4.78 9.65
N ALA A 40 24.66 -4.05 8.93
CA ALA A 40 24.42 -4.27 7.50
C ALA A 40 25.66 -3.95 6.63
N GLY A 41 26.58 -3.14 7.14
CA GLY A 41 27.83 -2.79 6.49
C GLY A 41 27.73 -1.62 5.49
N GLN A 42 28.91 -1.06 5.18
CA GLN A 42 29.01 0.15 4.34
C GLN A 42 28.42 -0.02 2.94
N GLY A 43 28.53 -1.22 2.35
CA GLY A 43 27.98 -1.49 1.01
C GLY A 43 26.46 -1.37 0.96
N ALA A 44 25.75 -1.98 1.93
CA ALA A 44 24.28 -1.90 2.03
C ALA A 44 23.82 -0.47 2.29
N PHE A 45 24.51 0.24 3.17
CA PHE A 45 24.22 1.65 3.45
C PHE A 45 24.40 2.54 2.22
N THR A 46 25.52 2.38 1.49
CA THR A 46 25.77 3.15 0.25
C THR A 46 24.70 2.90 -0.80
N ALA A 47 24.32 1.63 -1.01
CA ALA A 47 23.25 1.27 -1.94
C ALA A 47 21.91 1.93 -1.58
N LEU A 48 21.53 1.93 -0.30
CA LEU A 48 20.33 2.60 0.18
C LEU A 48 20.38 4.11 -0.08
N VAL A 49 21.50 4.77 0.24
CA VAL A 49 21.69 6.21 0.03
C VAL A 49 21.58 6.59 -1.45
N GLU A 50 22.20 5.83 -2.35
CA GLU A 50 22.08 6.03 -3.79
C GLU A 50 20.63 5.94 -4.26
N ARG A 51 19.88 4.97 -3.75
CA ARG A 51 18.45 4.82 -4.08
C ARG A 51 17.59 5.93 -3.50
N LEU A 52 17.91 6.40 -2.30
CA LEU A 52 17.24 7.56 -1.68
C LEU A 52 17.52 8.87 -2.41
N ALA A 53 18.67 9.00 -3.07
CA ALA A 53 19.02 10.15 -3.91
C ALA A 53 18.25 10.18 -5.23
N THR A 54 17.73 9.04 -5.70
CA THR A 54 16.94 8.93 -6.93
C THR A 54 15.56 9.53 -6.73
N ASP A 55 15.17 10.49 -7.54
CA ASP A 55 13.91 11.22 -7.43
C ASP A 55 12.68 10.48 -8.01
N GLY A 56 12.87 9.24 -8.46
CA GLY A 56 11.81 8.46 -9.08
C GLY A 56 11.37 9.05 -10.43
N GLY A 57 12.35 9.49 -11.29
CA GLY A 57 12.08 10.14 -12.58
C GLY A 57 11.26 9.29 -13.54
N ASP A 58 11.41 7.98 -13.50
CA ASP A 58 10.78 7.06 -14.44
C ASP A 58 9.44 6.47 -13.94
N TRP A 59 8.55 6.19 -14.89
CA TRP A 59 7.30 5.45 -14.67
C TRP A 59 7.59 3.94 -14.70
N SER A 60 8.28 3.44 -13.67
CA SER A 60 8.82 2.09 -13.64
C SER A 60 8.59 1.42 -12.27
N TYR A 61 9.13 0.24 -12.15
CA TYR A 61 9.20 -0.51 -10.89
C TYR A 61 10.43 -0.10 -10.09
N TYR A 62 10.21 0.16 -8.82
CA TYR A 62 11.23 0.42 -7.81
C TYR A 62 11.26 -0.77 -6.85
N PRO A 63 12.27 -1.65 -6.92
CA PRO A 63 12.34 -2.84 -6.07
C PRO A 63 12.53 -2.47 -4.59
N PRO A 64 12.20 -3.34 -3.63
CA PRO A 64 12.48 -3.11 -2.23
C PRO A 64 13.99 -3.01 -1.97
N ASP A 65 14.37 -2.30 -0.92
CA ASP A 65 15.73 -2.27 -0.40
C ASP A 65 15.81 -3.09 0.90
N PRO A 66 16.71 -4.08 1.00
CA PRO A 66 16.79 -4.95 2.18
C PRO A 66 17.04 -4.18 3.48
N LEU A 67 17.89 -3.14 3.45
CA LEU A 67 18.19 -2.35 4.65
C LEU A 67 17.02 -1.45 5.04
N ALA A 68 16.37 -0.79 4.05
CA ALA A 68 15.17 -0.01 4.31
C ALA A 68 14.05 -0.86 4.91
N ARG A 69 13.86 -2.07 4.40
CA ARG A 69 12.86 -3.01 4.91
C ARG A 69 13.20 -3.48 6.33
N HIS A 70 14.46 -3.80 6.61
CA HIS A 70 14.89 -4.16 7.96
C HIS A 70 14.63 -3.03 8.96
N ILE A 71 15.05 -1.80 8.63
CA ILE A 71 14.80 -0.60 9.44
C ILE A 71 13.29 -0.41 9.66
N HIS A 72 12.49 -0.60 8.63
CA HIS A 72 11.03 -0.49 8.72
C HIS A 72 10.44 -1.47 9.73
N HIS A 73 10.86 -2.74 9.73
CA HIS A 73 10.40 -3.73 10.71
C HIS A 73 10.81 -3.34 12.13
N VAL A 74 12.05 -2.88 12.34
CA VAL A 74 12.54 -2.38 13.63
C VAL A 74 11.70 -1.20 14.16
N LEU A 75 11.31 -0.28 13.26
CA LEU A 75 10.43 0.84 13.61
C LEU A 75 9.01 0.37 13.93
N ALA A 76 8.46 -0.53 13.11
CA ALA A 76 7.09 -1.00 13.28
C ALA A 76 6.88 -1.72 14.62
N ASP A 77 7.86 -2.49 15.09
CA ASP A 77 7.82 -3.16 16.38
C ASP A 77 7.74 -2.21 17.58
N ARG A 78 8.10 -0.94 17.38
CA ARG A 78 8.08 0.10 18.41
C ARG A 78 6.94 1.10 18.25
N ILE A 79 6.37 1.19 17.05
CA ILE A 79 5.31 2.15 16.71
C ILE A 79 3.94 1.50 16.80
N LEU A 80 3.79 0.29 16.28
CA LEU A 80 2.52 -0.43 16.33
C LEU A 80 2.28 -0.98 17.73
N GLN A 81 1.10 -0.73 18.27
CA GLN A 81 0.71 -1.26 19.57
C GLN A 81 0.59 -2.78 19.54
N PRO A 82 0.74 -3.48 20.69
CA PRO A 82 0.68 -4.94 20.77
C PRO A 82 -0.62 -5.57 20.25
N GLY A 83 -1.73 -4.83 20.27
CA GLY A 83 -3.01 -5.25 19.72
C GLY A 83 -3.10 -5.22 18.19
N SER A 84 -2.06 -4.71 17.50
CA SER A 84 -2.03 -4.69 16.04
C SER A 84 -1.97 -6.11 15.48
N THR A 85 -2.94 -6.47 14.61
CA THR A 85 -3.15 -7.86 14.20
C THR A 85 -3.71 -8.01 12.78
N SER A 86 -3.63 -9.23 12.28
CA SER A 86 -4.23 -9.70 11.03
C SER A 86 -5.39 -10.63 11.33
N LEU A 87 -6.56 -10.39 10.74
CA LEU A 87 -7.75 -11.23 10.81
C LEU A 87 -8.05 -11.83 9.43
N GLY A 88 -8.56 -13.06 9.35
CA GLY A 88 -8.77 -13.75 8.08
C GLY A 88 -7.48 -14.27 7.46
N VAL A 89 -6.52 -14.70 8.27
CA VAL A 89 -5.19 -15.18 7.84
C VAL A 89 -5.30 -16.41 6.94
N GLU A 90 -6.34 -17.22 7.10
CA GLU A 90 -6.67 -18.35 6.22
C GLU A 90 -6.84 -17.92 4.75
N HIS A 91 -7.38 -16.73 4.50
CA HIS A 91 -7.52 -16.16 3.16
C HIS A 91 -6.17 -15.74 2.56
N VAL A 92 -5.27 -15.25 3.40
CA VAL A 92 -3.89 -14.96 3.00
C VAL A 92 -3.16 -16.24 2.63
N THR A 93 -3.34 -17.29 3.42
CA THR A 93 -2.76 -18.62 3.15
C THR A 93 -3.30 -19.22 1.85
N ALA A 94 -4.61 -19.08 1.59
CA ALA A 94 -5.23 -19.53 0.34
C ALA A 94 -4.71 -18.77 -0.90
N ALA A 95 -4.20 -17.55 -0.73
CA ALA A 95 -3.61 -16.73 -1.79
C ALA A 95 -2.09 -16.94 -1.95
N ALA A 96 -1.45 -17.74 -1.07
CA ALA A 96 -0.02 -17.99 -1.12
C ALA A 96 0.43 -18.59 -2.46
N HIS A 97 1.62 -18.20 -2.92
CA HIS A 97 2.27 -18.72 -4.14
C HIS A 97 1.48 -18.53 -5.45
N ARG A 98 0.42 -17.71 -5.43
CA ARG A 98 -0.36 -17.35 -6.63
C ARG A 98 -0.12 -15.87 -6.99
N PRO A 99 -0.33 -15.46 -8.25
CA PRO A 99 -0.46 -14.04 -8.59
C PRO A 99 -1.64 -13.44 -7.81
N VAL A 100 -1.41 -12.34 -7.09
CA VAL A 100 -2.43 -11.71 -6.23
C VAL A 100 -2.53 -10.22 -6.52
N VAL A 101 -3.74 -9.71 -6.67
CA VAL A 101 -4.04 -8.29 -6.61
C VAL A 101 -4.80 -8.01 -5.32
N ILE A 102 -4.15 -7.34 -4.40
CA ILE A 102 -4.71 -6.91 -3.13
C ILE A 102 -5.41 -5.56 -3.37
N PHE A 103 -6.69 -5.49 -3.10
CA PHE A 103 -7.43 -4.23 -3.06
C PHE A 103 -7.73 -3.83 -1.62
N SER A 104 -7.35 -2.63 -1.24
CA SER A 104 -7.57 -2.13 0.12
C SER A 104 -8.14 -0.72 0.12
N ASN A 105 -8.81 -0.35 1.21
CA ASN A 105 -9.14 1.04 1.51
C ASN A 105 -7.87 1.86 1.77
N HIS A 106 -7.94 3.18 1.57
CA HIS A 106 -6.78 4.07 1.67
C HIS A 106 -7.02 5.20 2.68
N LEU A 107 -6.37 5.11 3.84
CA LEU A 107 -6.53 6.04 4.96
C LEU A 107 -5.29 6.92 5.16
N SER A 108 -4.10 6.34 4.95
CA SER A 108 -2.82 6.95 5.31
C SER A 108 -1.74 6.65 4.27
N TYR A 109 -0.67 7.44 4.24
CA TYR A 109 0.55 7.07 3.51
C TYR A 109 1.25 5.84 4.09
N SER A 110 0.90 5.44 5.32
CA SER A 110 1.48 4.29 6.00
C SER A 110 0.72 2.98 5.77
N ASP A 111 -0.41 2.97 5.04
CA ASP A 111 -1.24 1.78 4.85
C ASP A 111 -0.45 0.61 4.28
N ALA A 112 0.32 0.83 3.21
CA ALA A 112 1.14 -0.20 2.59
C ALA A 112 2.23 -0.72 3.53
N ASN A 113 2.85 0.17 4.32
CA ASN A 113 3.85 -0.19 5.31
C ASN A 113 3.26 -1.04 6.43
N CYS A 114 2.09 -0.65 6.96
CA CYS A 114 1.41 -1.41 8.00
C CYS A 114 0.96 -2.77 7.50
N LEU A 115 0.41 -2.82 6.28
CA LEU A 115 -0.03 -4.09 5.68
C LEU A 115 1.16 -5.04 5.46
N GLU A 116 2.29 -4.54 4.98
CA GLU A 116 3.51 -5.33 4.79
C GLU A 116 3.99 -5.95 6.12
N VAL A 117 4.07 -5.16 7.19
CA VAL A 117 4.46 -5.65 8.52
C VAL A 117 3.48 -6.67 9.08
N LEU A 118 2.17 -6.42 8.93
CA LEU A 118 1.14 -7.33 9.43
C LEU A 118 1.16 -8.67 8.68
N LEU A 119 1.41 -8.66 7.36
CA LEU A 119 1.65 -9.87 6.57
C LEU A 119 2.94 -10.59 6.99
N TYR A 120 4.01 -9.84 7.25
CA TYR A 120 5.27 -10.40 7.73
C TYR A 120 5.11 -11.09 9.10
N ARG A 121 4.40 -10.48 10.04
CA ARG A 121 4.15 -11.03 11.38
C ARG A 121 3.38 -12.36 11.38
N VAL A 122 2.53 -12.57 10.38
CA VAL A 122 1.81 -13.85 10.21
C VAL A 122 2.57 -14.85 9.33
N GLY A 123 3.81 -14.56 8.97
CA GLY A 123 4.67 -15.46 8.19
C GLY A 123 4.23 -15.63 6.72
N SER A 124 3.46 -14.67 6.18
CA SER A 124 2.99 -14.74 4.80
C SER A 124 4.09 -14.42 3.79
N ASP A 125 4.17 -15.22 2.72
CA ASP A 125 5.02 -14.95 1.56
C ASP A 125 4.64 -13.66 0.83
N LEU A 126 3.36 -13.21 0.96
CA LEU A 126 2.89 -11.95 0.36
C LEU A 126 3.67 -10.75 0.86
N ALA A 127 4.13 -10.74 2.13
CA ALA A 127 4.98 -9.68 2.64
C ALA A 127 6.26 -9.53 1.81
N GLY A 128 6.94 -10.67 1.52
CA GLY A 128 8.20 -10.71 0.78
C GLY A 128 8.12 -10.19 -0.65
N ARG A 129 6.96 -10.26 -1.26
CA ARG A 129 6.70 -9.95 -2.66
C ARG A 129 5.67 -8.84 -2.86
N LEU A 130 5.37 -8.07 -1.80
CA LEU A 130 4.43 -6.96 -1.89
C LEU A 130 4.96 -5.85 -2.80
N THR A 131 4.14 -5.40 -3.76
CA THR A 131 4.43 -4.29 -4.66
C THR A 131 3.22 -3.38 -4.75
N ALA A 132 3.36 -2.14 -4.26
CA ALA A 132 2.27 -1.17 -4.20
C ALA A 132 2.25 -0.24 -5.44
N ILE A 133 1.05 0.06 -5.93
CA ILE A 133 0.85 1.11 -6.94
C ILE A 133 0.90 2.47 -6.24
N ALA A 134 1.85 3.31 -6.63
CA ALA A 134 2.19 4.55 -5.92
C ALA A 134 2.17 5.78 -6.83
N GLY A 135 1.47 6.83 -6.39
CA GLY A 135 1.45 8.11 -7.08
C GLY A 135 2.76 8.91 -6.92
N PRO A 136 3.00 9.97 -7.73
CA PRO A 136 4.25 10.72 -7.75
C PRO A 136 4.67 11.31 -6.39
N LYS A 137 3.69 11.67 -5.56
CA LYS A 137 3.94 12.24 -4.23
C LYS A 137 4.74 11.32 -3.29
N VAL A 138 4.70 10.00 -3.54
CA VAL A 138 5.47 9.02 -2.75
C VAL A 138 6.97 9.17 -2.96
N TYR A 139 7.40 9.80 -4.05
CA TYR A 139 8.81 9.99 -4.39
C TYR A 139 9.31 11.43 -4.12
N SER A 140 8.46 12.33 -3.60
CA SER A 140 8.75 13.78 -3.53
C SER A 140 9.65 14.19 -2.36
N SER A 141 9.88 13.33 -1.36
CA SER A 141 10.75 13.64 -0.21
C SER A 141 11.54 12.43 0.24
N LEU A 142 12.67 12.67 0.94
CA LEU A 142 13.52 11.59 1.47
C LEU A 142 12.71 10.58 2.31
N LYS A 143 11.87 11.08 3.21
CA LYS A 143 11.03 10.26 4.09
C LYS A 143 10.08 9.34 3.31
N ARG A 144 9.40 9.89 2.29
CA ARG A 144 8.48 9.12 1.46
C ARG A 144 9.21 8.11 0.58
N ARG A 145 10.35 8.50 0.00
CA ARG A 145 11.22 7.58 -0.74
C ARG A 145 11.69 6.43 0.14
N PHE A 146 12.15 6.72 1.37
CA PHE A 146 12.48 5.67 2.33
C PHE A 146 11.32 4.71 2.55
N SER A 147 10.12 5.23 2.83
CA SER A 147 8.90 4.41 2.99
C SER A 147 8.61 3.53 1.76
N SER A 148 8.78 4.07 0.55
CA SER A 148 8.55 3.32 -0.69
C SER A 148 9.59 2.24 -1.00
N LEU A 149 10.76 2.28 -0.33
CA LEU A 149 11.80 1.28 -0.49
C LEU A 149 11.63 0.09 0.48
N CYS A 150 10.68 0.16 1.41
CA CYS A 150 10.43 -0.95 2.35
C CYS A 150 9.76 -2.17 1.70
N PHE A 151 9.13 -1.98 0.55
CA PHE A 151 8.50 -3.00 -0.32
C PHE A 151 8.66 -2.56 -1.78
N GLY A 152 8.20 -3.37 -2.75
CA GLY A 152 8.21 -2.96 -4.15
C GLY A 152 7.19 -1.83 -4.41
N THR A 153 7.52 -0.89 -5.32
CA THR A 153 6.56 0.13 -5.74
C THR A 153 6.57 0.30 -7.25
N ILE A 154 5.39 0.56 -7.84
CA ILE A 154 5.24 0.94 -9.25
C ILE A 154 4.70 2.35 -9.28
N LYS A 155 5.45 3.26 -9.90
CA LYS A 155 5.03 4.66 -10.06
C LYS A 155 3.94 4.76 -11.11
N THR A 156 2.80 5.38 -10.74
CA THR A 156 1.68 5.63 -11.63
C THR A 156 1.30 7.12 -11.64
N PRO A 157 0.91 7.70 -12.78
CA PRO A 157 0.43 9.08 -12.80
C PRO A 157 -0.91 9.18 -12.06
N GLN A 158 -1.14 10.31 -11.39
CA GLN A 158 -2.47 10.65 -10.87
C GLN A 158 -3.39 11.04 -12.03
N SER A 159 -4.66 10.69 -11.94
CA SER A 159 -5.66 11.18 -12.90
C SER A 159 -5.73 12.71 -12.85
N SER A 160 -5.98 13.33 -13.99
CA SER A 160 -6.07 14.81 -14.12
C SER A 160 -7.14 15.42 -13.21
N SER A 161 -8.16 14.66 -12.82
CA SER A 161 -9.21 15.10 -11.88
C SER A 161 -8.76 15.14 -10.42
N LEU A 162 -7.62 14.52 -10.09
CA LEU A 162 -7.06 14.45 -8.73
C LEU A 162 -5.71 15.20 -8.62
N SER A 163 -5.20 15.77 -9.72
CA SER A 163 -3.97 16.55 -9.72
C SER A 163 -4.19 17.90 -9.05
N SER A 164 -3.52 18.13 -7.93
CA SER A 164 -3.24 19.47 -7.45
C SER A 164 -2.31 20.19 -8.46
N GLU A 165 -2.27 21.50 -8.45
CA GLU A 165 -1.66 22.47 -9.38
C GLU A 165 -0.24 22.20 -9.92
N ASP A 166 0.42 21.11 -9.53
CA ASP A 166 1.78 20.74 -9.93
C ASP A 166 1.86 19.79 -11.16
N ALA A 167 0.76 19.51 -11.84
CA ALA A 167 0.77 18.55 -12.95
C ALA A 167 1.16 19.20 -14.27
N VAL A 168 2.47 19.23 -14.55
CA VAL A 168 3.06 19.72 -15.80
C VAL A 168 2.87 18.77 -17.00
N MET A 169 2.20 17.60 -16.80
CA MET A 169 2.04 16.59 -17.86
C MET A 169 0.80 16.84 -18.72
N SER A 170 0.97 16.75 -20.04
CA SER A 170 -0.16 16.75 -20.97
C SER A 170 -1.04 15.50 -20.79
N PRO A 171 -2.34 15.53 -21.19
CA PRO A 171 -3.20 14.34 -21.14
C PRO A 171 -2.66 13.11 -21.88
N ARG A 172 -1.88 13.34 -22.95
CA ARG A 172 -1.23 12.26 -23.73
C ARG A 172 -0.09 11.62 -22.93
N GLU A 173 0.72 12.41 -22.24
CA GLU A 173 1.82 11.94 -21.38
C GLU A 173 1.25 11.15 -20.18
N VAL A 174 0.19 11.66 -19.55
CA VAL A 174 -0.51 10.93 -18.47
C VAL A 174 -1.03 9.58 -18.96
N ALA A 175 -1.67 9.54 -20.14
CA ALA A 175 -2.19 8.30 -20.71
C ALA A 175 -1.06 7.31 -21.08
N ARG A 176 0.08 7.80 -21.56
CA ARG A 176 1.26 6.97 -21.86
C ARG A 176 1.85 6.40 -20.57
N ALA A 177 2.09 7.24 -19.58
CA ALA A 177 2.63 6.83 -18.28
C ALA A 177 1.69 5.81 -17.57
N ALA A 178 0.37 6.04 -17.63
CA ALA A 178 -0.60 5.10 -17.07
C ALA A 178 -0.55 3.72 -17.76
N ARG A 179 -0.41 3.69 -19.10
CA ARG A 179 -0.23 2.42 -19.83
C ARG A 179 1.05 1.71 -19.41
N GLN A 180 2.16 2.43 -19.34
CA GLN A 180 3.45 1.89 -18.91
C GLN A 180 3.37 1.33 -17.50
N SER A 181 2.71 2.01 -16.55
CA SER A 181 2.52 1.51 -15.19
C SER A 181 1.71 0.22 -15.14
N ILE A 182 0.67 0.07 -15.97
CA ILE A 182 -0.14 -1.15 -16.08
C ILE A 182 0.71 -2.30 -16.65
N GLU A 183 1.48 -2.04 -17.70
CA GLU A 183 2.37 -3.05 -18.31
C GLU A 183 3.41 -3.55 -17.29
N VAL A 184 4.04 -2.64 -16.56
CA VAL A 184 4.97 -2.98 -15.47
C VAL A 184 4.26 -3.80 -14.38
N ALA A 185 3.03 -3.44 -14.01
CA ALA A 185 2.25 -4.18 -13.03
C ALA A 185 1.98 -5.63 -13.47
N HIS A 186 1.62 -5.85 -14.74
CA HIS A 186 1.43 -7.21 -15.27
C HIS A 186 2.75 -7.99 -15.28
N GLN A 187 3.86 -7.38 -15.68
CA GLN A 187 5.18 -8.02 -15.62
C GLN A 187 5.54 -8.43 -14.17
N ARG A 188 5.23 -7.59 -13.19
CA ARG A 188 5.49 -7.90 -11.77
C ARG A 188 4.58 -9.02 -11.26
N LEU A 189 3.30 -9.02 -11.61
CA LEU A 189 2.39 -10.14 -11.31
C LEU A 189 2.90 -11.46 -11.92
N GLN A 190 3.36 -11.44 -13.18
CA GLN A 190 3.95 -12.61 -13.84
C GLN A 190 5.25 -13.07 -13.17
N ALA A 191 6.01 -12.14 -12.61
CA ALA A 191 7.22 -12.44 -11.83
C ALA A 191 6.90 -12.94 -10.40
N GLY A 192 5.62 -13.00 -10.02
CA GLY A 192 5.16 -13.52 -8.74
C GLY A 192 4.91 -12.47 -7.65
N ASP A 193 4.96 -11.18 -7.95
CA ASP A 193 4.63 -10.14 -6.97
C ASP A 193 3.15 -10.19 -6.58
N ALA A 194 2.85 -9.72 -5.36
CA ALA A 194 1.52 -9.40 -4.90
C ALA A 194 1.30 -7.89 -5.07
N LEU A 195 0.42 -7.49 -5.99
CA LEU A 195 0.15 -6.07 -6.24
C LEU A 195 -0.82 -5.51 -5.19
N LEU A 196 -0.47 -4.39 -4.56
CA LEU A 196 -1.36 -3.63 -3.68
C LEU A 196 -1.91 -2.41 -4.43
N VAL A 197 -3.22 -2.34 -4.53
CA VAL A 197 -3.95 -1.29 -5.26
C VAL A 197 -4.94 -0.60 -4.35
N PHE A 198 -4.78 0.70 -4.17
CA PHE A 198 -5.77 1.57 -3.53
C PHE A 198 -6.67 2.16 -4.62
N ALA A 199 -7.73 1.43 -4.95
CA ALA A 199 -8.59 1.75 -6.10
C ALA A 199 -9.48 2.97 -5.90
N GLU A 200 -9.50 3.59 -4.73
CA GLU A 200 -10.09 4.91 -4.47
C GLU A 200 -9.34 6.05 -5.19
N GLY A 201 -8.07 5.82 -5.54
CA GLY A 201 -7.21 6.80 -6.23
C GLY A 201 -6.70 7.94 -5.34
N THR A 202 -7.22 8.09 -4.14
CA THR A 202 -6.77 9.06 -3.13
C THR A 202 -7.11 8.55 -1.73
N ARG A 203 -6.43 9.09 -0.70
CA ARG A 203 -6.75 8.77 0.70
C ARG A 203 -8.10 9.34 1.09
N SER A 204 -8.89 8.57 1.82
CA SER A 204 -10.11 9.03 2.45
C SER A 204 -9.81 10.07 3.55
N ARG A 205 -10.56 11.15 3.57
CA ARG A 205 -10.48 12.18 4.63
C ARG A 205 -11.57 11.99 5.69
N SER A 206 -12.59 11.20 5.39
CA SER A 206 -13.70 10.89 6.28
C SER A 206 -13.62 9.48 6.88
N PHE A 207 -12.51 8.77 6.63
CA PHE A 207 -12.26 7.36 6.96
C PHE A 207 -13.16 6.36 6.19
N GLY A 208 -14.30 6.79 5.71
CA GLY A 208 -15.20 5.95 4.90
C GLY A 208 -14.61 5.63 3.53
N LEU A 209 -14.80 4.38 3.10
CA LEU A 209 -14.40 3.88 1.79
C LEU A 209 -15.05 4.72 0.68
N GLN A 210 -14.26 5.23 -0.25
CA GLN A 210 -14.72 6.03 -1.37
C GLN A 210 -15.09 5.14 -2.57
N PRO A 211 -15.85 5.65 -3.55
CA PRO A 211 -16.14 4.90 -4.77
C PRO A 211 -14.88 4.45 -5.48
N MET A 212 -14.81 3.16 -5.84
CA MET A 212 -13.67 2.60 -6.56
C MET A 212 -13.61 3.14 -7.99
N LEU A 213 -12.41 3.44 -8.47
CA LEU A 213 -12.20 3.87 -9.85
C LEU A 213 -12.34 2.66 -10.81
N ALA A 214 -13.28 2.76 -11.76
CA ALA A 214 -13.49 1.71 -12.77
C ALA A 214 -12.22 1.39 -13.60
N GLY A 215 -11.30 2.35 -13.72
CA GLY A 215 -10.01 2.15 -14.39
C GLY A 215 -9.07 1.16 -13.69
N ALA A 216 -9.29 0.86 -12.41
CA ALA A 216 -8.47 -0.10 -11.66
C ALA A 216 -8.69 -1.56 -12.10
N THR A 217 -9.76 -1.85 -12.85
CA THR A 217 -9.95 -3.18 -13.49
C THR A 217 -8.79 -3.60 -14.38
N ARG A 218 -7.98 -2.66 -14.88
CA ARG A 218 -6.81 -2.95 -15.71
C ARG A 218 -5.73 -3.78 -14.99
N TYR A 219 -5.69 -3.72 -13.66
CA TYR A 219 -4.80 -4.58 -12.86
C TYR A 219 -5.27 -6.05 -12.80
N LEU A 220 -6.49 -6.33 -13.28
CA LEU A 220 -7.10 -7.66 -13.32
C LEU A 220 -7.01 -8.33 -14.70
N ASP A 221 -6.22 -7.80 -15.62
CA ASP A 221 -6.08 -8.38 -16.98
C ASP A 221 -5.24 -9.68 -17.00
N MET A 222 -4.80 -10.18 -15.84
CA MET A 222 -4.24 -11.51 -15.64
C MET A 222 -5.34 -12.45 -15.11
N PRO A 223 -5.88 -13.37 -15.92
CA PRO A 223 -7.06 -14.17 -15.57
C PRO A 223 -6.90 -15.04 -14.32
N ASP A 224 -5.69 -15.58 -14.12
CA ASP A 224 -5.37 -16.50 -13.02
C ASP A 224 -4.98 -15.78 -11.72
N ALA A 225 -4.94 -14.43 -11.73
CA ALA A 225 -4.69 -13.66 -10.53
C ALA A 225 -5.86 -13.77 -9.55
N LEU A 226 -5.54 -13.86 -8.27
CA LEU A 226 -6.52 -13.76 -7.20
C LEU A 226 -6.76 -12.29 -6.84
N ILE A 227 -8.00 -11.95 -6.63
CA ILE A 227 -8.42 -10.70 -6.01
C ILE A 227 -8.52 -10.97 -4.51
N LEU A 228 -7.71 -10.29 -3.70
CA LEU A 228 -7.75 -10.37 -2.24
C LEU A 228 -8.25 -9.03 -1.68
N PRO A 229 -9.51 -8.96 -1.21
CA PRO A 229 -10.02 -7.74 -0.57
C PRO A 229 -9.46 -7.61 0.85
N VAL A 230 -9.02 -6.40 1.20
CA VAL A 230 -8.43 -6.10 2.51
C VAL A 230 -9.03 -4.83 3.08
N GLY A 231 -9.47 -4.89 4.34
CA GLY A 231 -9.85 -3.73 5.13
C GLY A 231 -8.77 -3.39 6.15
N ILE A 232 -8.19 -2.19 6.11
CA ILE A 232 -7.23 -1.71 7.11
C ILE A 232 -7.84 -0.61 7.95
N THR A 233 -7.56 -0.60 9.26
CA THR A 233 -8.00 0.44 10.22
C THR A 233 -6.88 0.76 11.21
N GLY A 234 -6.91 1.98 11.79
CA GLY A 234 -5.90 2.47 12.73
C GLY A 234 -4.80 3.31 12.07
N THR A 235 -4.53 3.12 10.80
CA THR A 235 -3.49 3.86 10.07
C THR A 235 -3.82 5.34 9.89
N GLU A 236 -5.09 5.73 9.92
CA GLU A 236 -5.55 7.12 9.93
C GLU A 236 -5.05 7.90 11.15
N ALA A 237 -4.91 7.21 12.28
CA ALA A 237 -4.38 7.79 13.51
C ALA A 237 -2.85 7.68 13.61
N LEU A 238 -2.24 6.71 12.92
CA LEU A 238 -0.78 6.54 12.88
C LEU A 238 -0.08 7.73 12.23
N PHE A 239 -0.58 8.18 11.09
CA PHE A 239 -0.05 9.32 10.36
C PHE A 239 -1.21 10.14 9.78
N PRO A 240 -1.82 11.01 10.58
CA PRO A 240 -2.99 11.79 10.18
C PRO A 240 -2.76 12.64 8.94
N VAL A 241 -3.81 12.89 8.18
CA VAL A 241 -3.77 13.77 7.02
C VAL A 241 -3.42 15.20 7.49
N GLY A 242 -2.30 15.74 6.99
CA GLY A 242 -1.78 17.05 7.41
C GLY A 242 -0.87 17.00 8.65
N GLY A 243 -0.74 15.86 9.30
CA GLY A 243 0.24 15.65 10.37
C GLY A 243 1.64 15.33 9.84
N GLU A 244 2.66 15.61 10.65
CA GLU A 244 4.06 15.32 10.32
C GLU A 244 4.70 14.31 11.28
N THR A 245 3.94 13.82 12.27
CA THR A 245 4.42 12.90 13.31
C THR A 245 3.72 11.56 13.25
N LEU A 246 4.44 10.50 13.63
CA LEU A 246 3.89 9.17 13.81
C LEU A 246 3.39 8.99 15.25
N HIS A 247 2.18 8.46 15.39
CA HIS A 247 1.60 8.12 16.68
C HIS A 247 1.62 6.61 16.90
N SER A 248 1.65 6.15 18.16
CA SER A 248 1.49 4.73 18.46
C SER A 248 0.01 4.37 18.40
N VAL A 249 -0.30 3.41 17.55
CA VAL A 249 -1.68 3.01 17.30
C VAL A 249 -1.80 1.50 17.17
N GLU A 250 -3.00 1.01 17.42
CA GLU A 250 -3.40 -0.33 17.06
C GLU A 250 -3.87 -0.32 15.60
N THR A 251 -3.25 -1.15 14.78
CA THR A 251 -3.60 -1.30 13.36
C THR A 251 -4.12 -2.71 13.10
N ILE A 252 -5.27 -2.81 12.45
CA ILE A 252 -5.88 -4.10 12.14
C ILE A 252 -6.06 -4.24 10.63
N ALA A 253 -5.47 -5.29 10.05
CA ALA A 253 -5.73 -5.71 8.68
C ALA A 253 -6.72 -6.89 8.68
N ARG A 254 -7.79 -6.80 7.90
CA ARG A 254 -8.83 -7.81 7.75
C ARG A 254 -8.84 -8.31 6.33
N PHE A 255 -8.54 -9.57 6.14
CA PHE A 255 -8.47 -10.20 4.83
C PHE A 255 -9.79 -10.91 4.53
N GLY A 256 -10.40 -10.59 3.39
CA GLY A 256 -11.57 -11.28 2.89
C GLY A 256 -11.20 -12.47 2.00
N ARG A 257 -12.19 -13.29 1.67
CA ARG A 257 -12.01 -14.46 0.80
C ARG A 257 -11.42 -14.05 -0.55
N PRO A 258 -10.35 -14.72 -1.05
CA PRO A 258 -9.82 -14.46 -2.37
C PRO A 258 -10.69 -15.08 -3.47
N VAL A 259 -10.82 -14.36 -4.60
CA VAL A 259 -11.60 -14.80 -5.77
C VAL A 259 -10.75 -14.65 -7.03
N GLU A 260 -10.86 -15.59 -7.97
CA GLU A 260 -10.16 -15.48 -9.27
C GLU A 260 -10.70 -14.31 -10.10
N ALA A 261 -9.79 -13.48 -10.63
CA ALA A 261 -10.15 -12.34 -11.46
C ALA A 261 -11.02 -12.75 -12.67
N ARG A 262 -10.72 -13.90 -13.29
CA ARG A 262 -11.51 -14.46 -14.38
C ARG A 262 -12.95 -14.72 -13.99
N VAL A 263 -13.17 -15.35 -12.83
CA VAL A 263 -14.54 -15.70 -12.37
C VAL A 263 -15.37 -14.44 -12.12
N LEU A 264 -14.79 -13.42 -11.47
CA LEU A 264 -15.50 -12.16 -11.26
C LEU A 264 -15.82 -11.47 -12.60
N ARG A 265 -14.88 -11.40 -13.53
CA ARG A 265 -15.08 -10.79 -14.85
C ARG A 265 -16.18 -11.49 -15.67
N GLU A 266 -16.14 -12.82 -15.75
CA GLU A 266 -17.16 -13.62 -16.44
C GLU A 266 -18.57 -13.37 -15.85
N ARG A 267 -18.69 -13.32 -14.53
CA ARG A 267 -19.96 -13.08 -13.84
C ARG A 267 -20.46 -11.65 -13.97
N ALA A 268 -19.58 -10.69 -14.06
CA ALA A 268 -19.91 -9.28 -14.25
C ALA A 268 -20.11 -8.89 -15.72
N GLY A 269 -19.90 -9.80 -16.70
CA GLY A 269 -19.98 -9.51 -18.12
C GLY A 269 -18.97 -8.45 -18.59
N ASP A 270 -17.78 -8.41 -17.98
CA ASP A 270 -16.73 -7.40 -18.21
C ASP A 270 -17.18 -5.94 -17.93
N ASP A 271 -18.30 -5.73 -17.23
CA ASP A 271 -18.69 -4.40 -16.76
C ASP A 271 -17.71 -3.92 -15.70
N ARG A 272 -16.87 -2.97 -16.08
CA ARG A 272 -15.81 -2.42 -15.23
C ARG A 272 -16.34 -1.77 -13.95
N ARG A 273 -17.51 -1.12 -14.04
CA ARG A 273 -18.10 -0.48 -12.88
C ARG A 273 -18.59 -1.53 -11.90
N LEU A 274 -19.33 -2.52 -12.38
CA LEU A 274 -19.84 -3.63 -11.58
C LEU A 274 -18.71 -4.43 -10.93
N ILE A 275 -17.63 -4.72 -11.66
CA ILE A 275 -16.43 -5.39 -11.12
C ILE A 275 -15.87 -4.61 -9.93
N MET A 276 -15.63 -3.31 -10.11
CA MET A 276 -15.01 -2.51 -9.05
C MET A 276 -15.96 -2.24 -7.88
N ASP A 277 -17.27 -2.11 -8.13
CA ASP A 277 -18.25 -2.01 -7.05
C ASP A 277 -18.36 -3.31 -6.25
N THR A 278 -18.26 -4.47 -6.91
CA THR A 278 -18.22 -5.77 -6.21
C THR A 278 -16.99 -5.89 -5.32
N ILE A 279 -15.81 -5.45 -5.79
CA ILE A 279 -14.60 -5.41 -4.98
C ILE A 279 -14.76 -4.41 -3.82
N GLY A 280 -15.36 -3.24 -4.06
CA GLY A 280 -15.66 -2.26 -3.02
C GLY A 280 -16.59 -2.82 -1.94
N VAL A 281 -17.62 -3.58 -2.32
CA VAL A 281 -18.49 -4.31 -1.38
C VAL A 281 -17.70 -5.35 -0.59
N ALA A 282 -16.80 -6.10 -1.23
CA ALA A 282 -15.96 -7.10 -0.57
C ALA A 282 -15.01 -6.47 0.47
N ILE A 283 -14.40 -5.31 0.18
CA ILE A 283 -13.61 -4.57 1.16
C ILE A 283 -14.51 -4.07 2.31
N ALA A 284 -15.68 -3.50 1.99
CA ALA A 284 -16.61 -3.01 3.00
C ALA A 284 -17.15 -4.12 3.89
N ALA A 285 -17.26 -5.36 3.40
CA ALA A 285 -17.73 -6.50 4.17
C ALA A 285 -16.79 -6.82 5.35
N VAL A 286 -15.48 -6.63 5.16
CA VAL A 286 -14.47 -6.87 6.21
C VAL A 286 -14.16 -5.63 7.06
N LEU A 287 -14.70 -4.46 6.73
CA LEU A 287 -14.51 -3.22 7.48
C LEU A 287 -15.57 -3.01 8.56
N PRO A 288 -15.23 -2.35 9.68
CA PRO A 288 -16.22 -1.87 10.65
C PRO A 288 -17.23 -0.91 10.00
N PRO A 289 -18.44 -0.76 10.57
CA PRO A 289 -19.52 0.06 9.97
C PRO A 289 -19.10 1.48 9.60
N ASP A 290 -18.34 2.15 10.46
CA ASP A 290 -17.91 3.55 10.27
C ASP A 290 -16.94 3.73 9.10
N PHE A 291 -16.28 2.66 8.65
CA PHE A 291 -15.32 2.68 7.55
C PHE A 291 -15.92 2.26 6.20
N LYS A 292 -17.17 1.79 6.15
CA LYS A 292 -17.79 1.27 4.91
C LYS A 292 -18.09 2.36 3.86
N GLY A 293 -18.23 3.60 4.27
CA GLY A 293 -18.38 4.76 3.38
C GLY A 293 -19.42 4.58 2.27
N ALA A 294 -19.02 4.76 1.02
CA ALA A 294 -19.88 4.64 -0.16
C ALA A 294 -20.48 3.24 -0.35
N TYR A 295 -19.89 2.21 0.23
CA TYR A 295 -20.33 0.81 0.17
C TYR A 295 -21.09 0.34 1.42
N GLY A 296 -21.33 1.26 2.35
CA GLY A 296 -22.21 1.06 3.51
C GLY A 296 -23.69 1.14 3.12
N ASN A 297 -24.47 1.92 3.85
CA ASN A 297 -25.90 1.98 3.65
C ASN A 297 -26.34 3.08 2.63
N GLY A 298 -26.90 2.68 1.48
CA GLY A 298 -28.00 3.38 0.83
C GLY A 298 -27.68 4.57 -0.10
N GLN A 299 -26.44 4.97 -0.34
CA GLN A 299 -26.17 6.13 -1.19
C GLN A 299 -26.00 5.82 -2.70
N VAL A 300 -25.69 4.58 -3.04
CA VAL A 300 -25.50 4.12 -4.42
C VAL A 300 -26.29 2.82 -4.61
N ASN A 301 -26.91 2.64 -5.77
CA ASN A 301 -27.51 1.35 -6.10
C ASN A 301 -26.40 0.31 -6.33
N LEU A 302 -26.18 -0.55 -5.34
CA LEU A 302 -25.17 -1.60 -5.33
C LEU A 302 -25.78 -3.02 -5.35
N ASP A 303 -27.03 -3.17 -5.74
CA ASP A 303 -27.75 -4.45 -5.63
C ASP A 303 -27.08 -5.55 -6.45
N ASP A 304 -26.66 -5.25 -7.68
CA ASP A 304 -25.92 -6.21 -8.51
C ASP A 304 -24.55 -6.55 -7.93
N ALA A 305 -23.82 -5.56 -7.43
CA ALA A 305 -22.54 -5.76 -6.79
C ALA A 305 -22.65 -6.60 -5.51
N ARG A 306 -23.68 -6.36 -4.70
CA ARG A 306 -23.95 -7.16 -3.49
C ARG A 306 -24.35 -8.60 -3.83
N ARG A 307 -25.14 -8.81 -4.90
CA ARG A 307 -25.47 -10.16 -5.38
C ARG A 307 -24.19 -10.92 -5.83
N LEU A 308 -23.32 -10.26 -6.59
CA LEU A 308 -22.05 -10.87 -7.01
C LEU A 308 -21.12 -11.11 -5.83
N HIS A 309 -21.04 -10.19 -4.87
CA HIS A 309 -20.27 -10.37 -3.65
C HIS A 309 -20.75 -11.60 -2.89
N HIS A 310 -22.06 -11.70 -2.61
CA HIS A 310 -22.63 -12.86 -1.93
C HIS A 310 -22.35 -14.18 -2.66
N LEU A 311 -22.41 -14.18 -3.97
CA LEU A 311 -22.15 -15.37 -4.78
C LEU A 311 -20.69 -15.81 -4.78
N LEU A 312 -19.73 -14.88 -4.71
CA LEU A 312 -18.31 -15.15 -4.97
C LEU A 312 -17.42 -15.05 -3.73
N PHE A 313 -17.73 -14.16 -2.79
CA PHE A 313 -16.90 -13.84 -1.64
C PHE A 313 -17.46 -14.35 -0.30
N GLU A 314 -18.73 -14.75 -0.25
CA GLU A 314 -19.33 -15.42 0.91
C GLU A 314 -19.39 -16.94 0.65
N ASP A 315 -19.34 -17.73 1.72
CA ASP A 315 -19.43 -19.20 1.66
C ASP A 315 -20.85 -19.69 1.47
#